data_b413ed84dc587f269cf0ba40693debc8
#
_entry.id   b413ed84dc587f269cf0ba40693debc8
#
_cell.length_a   1.000
_cell.length_b   1.000
_cell.length_c   1.000
_cell.angle_alpha   90.00
_cell.angle_beta   90.00
_cell.angle_gamma   90.00
#
_symmetry.space_group_name_H-M   'P 1'
#
loop_
_entity.id
_entity.type
_entity.pdbx_description
1 polymer ?
#
loop_
_entity_poly.entity_id
_entity_poly.type
_entity_poly.pdbx_seq_one_letter_code
_entity_poly.pdbx_strand_id
1 'polypeptide(L)'
;YRCQMMLERPILRVMYQVAAMLLLPVYRRQLLRRAAPRKEQAADAVFAFDGPDTILPCSLRQEFPGIRQVRDFQNALFLTGEDCSFLRELAHRYRAAFYFRFKCMAKLAMYRSLYETYRPKAIIVSEEYSYTSSFPTEYCHRLGVEHINVMHGETLYYIRDSFFCFDRCY
;
A
#
# COMPACT_ATOMS: atom_id res chain seq x y z
N TYR A 1 7.59 8.30 8.74
CA TYR A 1 7.34 9.51 7.95
C TYR A 1 8.18 10.70 8.39
N ARG A 2 8.07 11.17 9.65
CA ARG A 2 8.83 12.34 10.14
C ARG A 2 10.34 12.15 10.01
N CYS A 3 10.87 10.99 10.37
CA CYS A 3 12.30 10.68 10.24
C CYS A 3 12.78 10.72 8.79
N GLN A 4 12.02 10.14 7.87
CA GLN A 4 12.36 10.18 6.44
C GLN A 4 12.32 11.60 5.88
N MET A 5 11.33 12.39 6.28
CA MET A 5 11.24 13.79 5.86
C MET A 5 12.34 14.68 6.42
N MET A 6 12.98 14.28 7.54
CA MET A 6 14.14 14.99 8.10
C MET A 6 15.42 14.80 7.28
N LEU A 7 15.52 13.69 6.53
CA LEU A 7 16.66 13.42 5.65
C LEU A 7 16.60 14.21 4.34
N GLU A 8 15.42 14.71 3.97
CA GLU A 8 15.23 15.52 2.78
C GLU A 8 15.74 16.96 2.98
N ARG A 9 16.29 17.54 1.90
CA ARG A 9 16.66 18.95 1.91
C ARG A 9 15.43 19.81 2.25
N PRO A 10 15.53 20.82 3.15
CA PRO A 10 14.39 21.60 3.62
C PRO A 10 13.52 22.18 2.50
N ILE A 11 14.16 22.66 1.44
CA ILE A 11 13.49 23.25 0.26
C ILE A 11 12.65 22.17 -0.46
N LEU A 12 13.22 20.99 -0.74
CA LEU A 12 12.51 19.91 -1.41
C LEU A 12 11.33 19.44 -0.58
N ARG A 13 11.50 19.36 0.75
CA ARG A 13 10.41 19.01 1.68
C ARG A 13 9.23 19.97 1.57
N VAL A 14 9.49 21.29 1.54
CA VAL A 14 8.44 22.29 1.40
C VAL A 14 7.79 22.17 0.01
N MET A 15 8.57 22.02 -1.04
CA MET A 15 8.05 21.82 -2.39
C MET A 15 7.13 20.60 -2.50
N TYR A 16 7.52 19.46 -1.93
CA TYR A 16 6.68 18.26 -1.93
C TYR A 16 5.37 18.46 -1.15
N GLN A 17 5.40 19.17 -0.03
CA GLN A 17 4.20 19.47 0.74
C GLN A 17 3.25 20.38 -0.04
N VAL A 18 3.76 21.44 -0.64
CA VAL A 18 2.95 22.38 -1.44
C VAL A 18 2.39 21.70 -2.69
N ALA A 19 3.22 20.98 -3.44
CA ALA A 19 2.77 20.23 -4.61
C ALA A 19 1.68 19.20 -4.23
N ALA A 20 1.90 18.45 -3.18
CA ALA A 20 0.91 17.47 -2.70
C ALA A 20 -0.39 18.14 -2.22
N MET A 21 -0.31 19.29 -1.55
CA MET A 21 -1.50 20.05 -1.13
C MET A 21 -2.36 20.45 -2.33
N LEU A 22 -1.75 20.91 -3.42
CA LEU A 22 -2.45 21.32 -4.63
C LEU A 22 -2.97 20.11 -5.43
N LEU A 23 -2.19 19.06 -5.54
CA LEU A 23 -2.50 17.89 -6.38
C LEU A 23 -3.47 16.91 -5.71
N LEU A 24 -3.49 16.83 -4.38
CA LEU A 24 -4.27 15.83 -3.64
C LEU A 24 -5.77 15.85 -3.99
N PRO A 25 -6.48 17.00 -4.05
CA PRO A 25 -7.90 17.01 -4.40
C PRO A 25 -8.13 16.59 -5.85
N VAL A 26 -7.26 17.02 -6.77
CA VAL A 26 -7.35 16.69 -8.20
C VAL A 26 -7.13 15.19 -8.41
N TYR A 27 -6.07 14.65 -7.83
CA TYR A 27 -5.73 13.23 -7.92
C TYR A 27 -6.81 12.35 -7.30
N ARG A 28 -7.34 12.72 -6.11
CA ARG A 28 -8.49 12.03 -5.50
C ARG A 28 -9.68 11.98 -6.45
N ARG A 29 -10.04 13.11 -7.07
CA ARG A 29 -11.15 13.18 -8.02
C ARG A 29 -10.92 12.30 -9.24
N GLN A 30 -9.69 12.25 -9.74
CA GLN A 30 -9.32 11.36 -10.86
C GLN A 30 -9.49 9.88 -10.47
N LEU A 31 -8.99 9.47 -9.30
CA LEU A 31 -9.10 8.09 -8.83
C LEU A 31 -10.56 7.64 -8.65
N LEU A 32 -11.41 8.52 -8.11
CA LEU A 32 -12.84 8.25 -7.92
C LEU A 32 -13.65 8.18 -9.23
N ARG A 33 -13.12 8.76 -10.32
CA ARG A 33 -13.76 8.73 -11.63
C ARG A 33 -13.32 7.56 -12.50
N ARG A 34 -12.24 6.90 -12.13
CA ARG A 34 -11.77 5.72 -12.87
C ARG A 34 -12.73 4.57 -12.67
N ALA A 35 -12.94 3.82 -13.75
CA ALA A 35 -13.69 2.57 -13.67
C ALA A 35 -12.94 1.55 -12.81
N ALA A 36 -13.69 0.71 -12.10
CA ALA A 36 -13.12 -0.44 -11.42
C ALA A 36 -12.39 -1.34 -12.43
N PRO A 37 -11.29 -1.96 -12.05
CA PRO A 37 -10.58 -2.89 -12.91
C PRO A 37 -11.48 -4.07 -13.27
N ARG A 38 -11.17 -4.70 -14.40
CA ARG A 38 -11.87 -5.94 -14.79
C ARG A 38 -11.60 -7.01 -13.73
N LYS A 39 -12.64 -7.63 -13.24
CA LYS A 39 -12.52 -8.79 -12.35
C LYS A 39 -11.82 -9.92 -13.10
N GLU A 40 -10.78 -10.46 -12.52
CA GLU A 40 -10.11 -11.67 -12.96
C GLU A 40 -10.56 -12.86 -12.12
N GLN A 41 -9.98 -14.03 -12.37
CA GLN A 41 -10.21 -15.20 -11.55
C GLN A 41 -9.77 -14.92 -10.12
N ALA A 42 -10.62 -15.23 -9.16
CA ALA A 42 -10.30 -15.09 -7.74
C ALA A 42 -9.00 -15.83 -7.40
N ALA A 43 -8.14 -15.21 -6.59
CA ALA A 43 -6.89 -15.78 -6.13
C ALA A 43 -6.97 -16.00 -4.61
N ASP A 44 -6.32 -17.04 -4.09
CA ASP A 44 -6.24 -17.24 -2.64
C ASP A 44 -5.43 -16.11 -1.99
N ALA A 45 -4.31 -15.75 -2.61
CA ALA A 45 -3.52 -14.61 -2.22
C ALA A 45 -2.93 -13.87 -3.44
N VAL A 46 -2.64 -12.59 -3.29
CA VAL A 46 -1.95 -11.78 -4.30
C VAL A 46 -0.59 -11.39 -3.77
N PHE A 47 0.45 -11.71 -4.52
CA PHE A 47 1.82 -11.28 -4.25
C PHE A 47 2.15 -10.05 -5.09
N ALA A 48 2.08 -8.88 -4.46
CA ALA A 48 2.34 -7.58 -5.08
C ALA A 48 3.83 -7.23 -4.98
N PHE A 49 4.62 -7.77 -5.90
CA PHE A 49 6.07 -7.59 -5.92
C PHE A 49 6.64 -7.70 -7.33
N ASP A 50 7.52 -6.77 -7.71
CA ASP A 50 8.12 -6.71 -9.05
C ASP A 50 9.34 -7.64 -9.23
N GLY A 51 9.88 -8.16 -8.12
CA GLY A 51 11.02 -9.07 -8.12
C GLY A 51 10.64 -10.53 -8.39
N PRO A 52 11.62 -11.46 -8.24
CA PRO A 52 11.39 -12.87 -8.43
C PRO A 52 10.49 -13.45 -7.32
N ASP A 53 9.64 -14.39 -7.68
CA ASP A 53 8.75 -15.08 -6.74
C ASP A 53 9.49 -16.10 -5.83
N THR A 54 10.78 -16.33 -6.09
CA THR A 54 11.64 -17.23 -5.31
C THR A 54 11.77 -16.82 -3.84
N ILE A 55 11.50 -15.55 -3.51
CA ILE A 55 11.50 -15.06 -2.12
C ILE A 55 10.30 -15.57 -1.31
N LEU A 56 9.24 -16.08 -1.95
CA LEU A 56 8.08 -16.61 -1.25
C LEU A 56 8.43 -17.90 -0.52
N PRO A 57 8.27 -17.96 0.82
CA PRO A 57 8.47 -19.17 1.59
C PRO A 57 7.60 -20.35 1.13
N CYS A 58 8.12 -21.56 1.22
CA CYS A 58 7.36 -22.76 0.88
C CYS A 58 6.07 -22.90 1.73
N SER A 59 6.11 -22.46 2.98
CA SER A 59 4.94 -22.47 3.87
C SER A 59 3.79 -21.62 3.32
N LEU A 60 4.08 -20.42 2.81
CA LEU A 60 3.06 -19.55 2.19
C LEU A 60 2.50 -20.16 0.89
N ARG A 61 3.34 -20.82 0.09
CA ARG A 61 2.89 -21.50 -1.13
C ARG A 61 1.98 -22.68 -0.84
N GLN A 62 2.21 -23.38 0.28
CA GLN A 62 1.36 -24.49 0.73
C GLN A 62 0.04 -23.98 1.31
N GLU A 63 0.08 -22.89 2.07
CA GLU A 63 -1.11 -22.29 2.68
C GLU A 63 -2.04 -21.63 1.63
N PHE A 64 -1.44 -20.97 0.63
CA PHE A 64 -2.17 -20.30 -0.45
C PHE A 64 -1.78 -20.90 -1.81
N PRO A 65 -2.33 -22.06 -2.20
CA PRO A 65 -1.94 -22.73 -3.45
C PRO A 65 -2.28 -21.89 -4.69
N GLY A 66 -3.24 -20.98 -4.57
CA GLY A 66 -3.65 -20.04 -5.62
C GLY A 66 -2.99 -18.67 -5.53
N ILE A 67 -1.72 -18.57 -5.09
CA ILE A 67 -0.99 -17.28 -5.08
C ILE A 67 -0.82 -16.79 -6.52
N ARG A 68 -1.19 -15.53 -6.75
CA ARG A 68 -0.97 -14.84 -8.01
C ARG A 68 0.02 -13.69 -7.83
N GLN A 69 1.14 -13.74 -8.54
CA GLN A 69 2.05 -12.60 -8.57
C GLN A 69 1.49 -11.53 -9.51
N VAL A 70 1.46 -10.29 -9.01
CA VAL A 70 1.05 -9.11 -9.78
C VAL A 70 2.21 -8.15 -9.82
N ARG A 71 2.60 -7.80 -11.03
CA ARG A 71 3.62 -6.80 -11.34
C ARG A 71 2.95 -5.61 -12.02
N ASP A 72 3.58 -4.45 -11.94
CA ASP A 72 3.17 -3.24 -12.69
C ASP A 72 1.66 -2.85 -12.56
N PHE A 73 1.18 -2.82 -11.31
CA PHE A 73 -0.21 -2.49 -10.96
C PHE A 73 -0.52 -0.98 -10.95
N GLN A 74 0.41 -0.12 -11.36
CA GLN A 74 0.25 1.34 -11.29
C GLN A 74 -0.85 1.87 -12.24
N ASN A 75 -1.11 1.17 -13.32
CA ASN A 75 -2.08 1.60 -14.33
C ASN A 75 -3.55 1.38 -13.93
N ALA A 76 -3.81 0.56 -12.93
CA ALA A 76 -5.16 0.19 -12.52
C ALA A 76 -5.67 0.91 -11.26
N LEU A 77 -5.00 1.99 -10.82
CA LEU A 77 -5.34 2.71 -9.59
C LEU A 77 -6.72 3.34 -9.67
N PHE A 78 -7.59 3.00 -8.72
CA PHE A 78 -8.90 3.65 -8.55
C PHE A 78 -9.31 3.64 -7.07
N LEU A 79 -10.34 4.42 -6.75
CA LEU A 79 -10.96 4.49 -5.43
C LEU A 79 -12.47 4.41 -5.55
N THR A 80 -13.11 3.92 -4.50
CA THR A 80 -14.57 3.91 -4.34
C THR A 80 -15.01 4.98 -3.35
N GLY A 81 -16.32 5.23 -3.28
CA GLY A 81 -16.90 6.10 -2.26
C GLY A 81 -16.65 5.62 -0.83
N GLU A 82 -16.57 4.31 -0.62
CA GLU A 82 -16.27 3.67 0.67
C GLU A 82 -14.90 4.05 1.21
N ASP A 83 -13.90 4.16 0.30
CA ASP A 83 -12.52 4.52 0.68
C ASP A 83 -12.41 5.96 1.18
N CYS A 84 -13.41 6.81 0.85
CA CYS A 84 -13.40 8.21 1.27
C CYS A 84 -13.51 8.38 2.79
N SER A 85 -14.15 7.46 3.50
CA SER A 85 -14.24 7.49 4.97
C SER A 85 -12.85 7.28 5.58
N PHE A 86 -12.13 6.28 5.11
CA PHE A 86 -10.78 5.96 5.55
C PHE A 86 -9.78 7.09 5.23
N LEU A 87 -9.86 7.65 4.02
CA LEU A 87 -9.04 8.81 3.64
C LEU A 87 -9.34 10.05 4.49
N ARG A 88 -10.57 10.22 4.95
CA ARG A 88 -10.96 11.32 5.86
C ARG A 88 -10.35 11.13 7.23
N GLU A 89 -10.39 9.93 7.80
CA GLU A 89 -9.74 9.60 9.07
C GLU A 89 -8.24 9.83 9.00
N LEU A 90 -7.60 9.37 7.91
CA LEU A 90 -6.19 9.62 7.66
C LEU A 90 -5.89 11.13 7.59
N ALA A 91 -6.74 11.88 6.89
CA ALA A 91 -6.61 13.33 6.79
C ALA A 91 -6.76 14.01 8.15
N HIS A 92 -7.59 13.50 9.03
CA HIS A 92 -7.75 14.00 10.38
C HIS A 92 -6.52 13.74 11.25
N ARG A 93 -5.95 12.52 11.19
CA ARG A 93 -4.72 12.14 11.92
C ARG A 93 -3.50 12.93 11.45
N TYR A 94 -3.40 13.22 10.15
CA TYR A 94 -2.20 13.79 9.51
C TYR A 94 -2.51 15.12 8.79
N ARG A 95 -3.13 16.06 9.48
CA ARG A 95 -3.67 17.31 8.90
C ARG A 95 -2.68 18.08 8.04
N ALA A 96 -1.45 18.28 8.53
CA ALA A 96 -0.42 19.08 7.85
C ALA A 96 0.54 18.26 6.98
N ALA A 97 0.37 16.93 6.89
CA ALA A 97 1.27 16.04 6.17
C ALA A 97 0.72 15.69 4.78
N PHE A 98 0.58 16.69 3.90
CA PHE A 98 -0.05 16.53 2.58
C PHE A 98 0.68 15.51 1.70
N TYR A 99 2.01 15.53 1.65
CA TYR A 99 2.78 14.57 0.89
C TYR A 99 2.59 13.13 1.39
N PHE A 100 2.60 12.92 2.70
CA PHE A 100 2.28 11.62 3.27
C PHE A 100 0.87 11.15 2.89
N ARG A 101 -0.13 12.03 3.03
CA ARG A 101 -1.52 11.74 2.64
C ARG A 101 -1.65 11.39 1.16
N PHE A 102 -0.89 12.08 0.30
CA PHE A 102 -0.85 11.79 -1.13
C PHE A 102 -0.29 10.39 -1.40
N LYS A 103 0.82 10.02 -0.77
CA LYS A 103 1.42 8.68 -0.87
C LYS A 103 0.48 7.60 -0.35
N CYS A 104 -0.16 7.83 0.79
CA CYS A 104 -1.15 6.90 1.35
C CYS A 104 -2.35 6.71 0.41
N MET A 105 -2.85 7.77 -0.20
CA MET A 105 -3.97 7.69 -1.14
C MET A 105 -3.61 6.88 -2.39
N ALA A 106 -2.40 7.07 -2.94
CA ALA A 106 -1.93 6.27 -4.07
C ALA A 106 -1.82 4.79 -3.69
N LYS A 107 -1.26 4.50 -2.52
CA LYS A 107 -1.13 3.14 -1.99
C LYS A 107 -2.49 2.49 -1.76
N LEU A 108 -3.44 3.22 -1.18
CA LEU A 108 -4.81 2.75 -0.98
C LEU A 108 -5.48 2.37 -2.30
N ALA A 109 -5.34 3.23 -3.31
CA ALA A 109 -5.90 2.98 -4.63
C ALA A 109 -5.33 1.70 -5.27
N MET A 110 -4.06 1.40 -5.03
CA MET A 110 -3.42 0.15 -5.44
C MET A 110 -4.06 -1.06 -4.73
N TYR A 111 -4.17 -1.02 -3.41
CA TYR A 111 -4.74 -2.11 -2.63
C TYR A 111 -6.21 -2.35 -2.97
N ARG A 112 -6.99 -1.27 -3.19
CA ARG A 112 -8.38 -1.38 -3.67
C ARG A 112 -8.42 -2.07 -5.04
N SER A 113 -7.53 -1.71 -5.94
CA SER A 113 -7.45 -2.32 -7.27
C SER A 113 -7.15 -3.82 -7.18
N LEU A 114 -6.16 -4.23 -6.38
CA LEU A 114 -5.85 -5.64 -6.16
C LEU A 114 -7.05 -6.41 -5.58
N TYR A 115 -7.70 -5.83 -4.58
CA TYR A 115 -8.87 -6.44 -3.97
C TYR A 115 -10.03 -6.60 -4.95
N GLU A 116 -10.37 -5.56 -5.71
CA GLU A 116 -11.48 -5.64 -6.67
C GLU A 116 -11.20 -6.57 -7.83
N THR A 117 -9.93 -6.70 -8.24
CA THR A 117 -9.52 -7.57 -9.34
C THR A 117 -9.56 -9.05 -8.94
N TYR A 118 -9.00 -9.39 -7.78
CA TYR A 118 -8.71 -10.79 -7.40
C TYR A 118 -9.49 -11.31 -6.20
N ARG A 119 -10.11 -10.45 -5.39
CA ARG A 119 -10.81 -10.81 -4.15
C ARG A 119 -10.00 -11.77 -3.27
N PRO A 120 -8.72 -11.48 -2.99
CA PRO A 120 -7.84 -12.38 -2.28
C PRO A 120 -8.18 -12.44 -0.78
N LYS A 121 -7.79 -13.54 -0.12
CA LYS A 121 -7.82 -13.68 1.34
C LYS A 121 -6.61 -12.98 1.99
N ALA A 122 -5.49 -12.90 1.25
CA ALA A 122 -4.27 -12.24 1.71
C ALA A 122 -3.61 -11.42 0.59
N ILE A 123 -3.02 -10.27 0.98
CA ILE A 123 -2.12 -9.49 0.13
C ILE A 123 -0.72 -9.60 0.72
N ILE A 124 0.19 -10.16 -0.08
CA ILE A 124 1.57 -10.41 0.27
C ILE A 124 2.43 -9.33 -0.41
N VAL A 125 3.30 -8.70 0.33
CA VAL A 125 4.19 -7.64 -0.15
C VAL A 125 5.63 -7.87 0.33
N SER A 126 6.58 -7.14 -0.25
CA SER A 126 7.94 -7.02 0.25
C SER A 126 8.25 -5.52 0.42
N GLU A 127 7.84 -4.95 1.55
CA GLU A 127 7.78 -3.49 1.75
C GLU A 127 8.24 -3.03 3.14
N GLU A 128 9.18 -3.70 3.76
CA GLU A 128 9.65 -3.41 5.11
C GLU A 128 10.20 -1.98 5.29
N TYR A 129 10.64 -1.35 4.21
CA TYR A 129 11.17 0.02 4.24
C TYR A 129 10.15 1.12 3.97
N SER A 130 8.90 0.76 3.76
CA SER A 130 7.88 1.75 3.45
C SER A 130 7.28 2.37 4.71
N TYR A 131 7.42 3.68 4.87
CA TYR A 131 6.78 4.42 5.97
C TYR A 131 5.24 4.42 5.90
N THR A 132 4.67 3.88 4.83
CA THR A 132 3.22 3.71 4.68
C THR A 132 2.76 2.31 5.04
N SER A 133 3.63 1.39 5.46
CA SER A 133 3.32 -0.04 5.60
C SER A 133 2.22 -0.36 6.61
N SER A 134 2.19 0.33 7.76
CA SER A 134 1.15 0.10 8.77
C SER A 134 -0.24 0.56 8.35
N PHE A 135 -0.32 1.55 7.51
CA PHE A 135 -1.57 2.10 7.00
C PHE A 135 -2.28 1.12 6.03
N PRO A 136 -1.61 0.48 5.06
CA PRO A 136 -2.24 -0.58 4.26
C PRO A 136 -2.74 -1.76 5.09
N THR A 137 -2.06 -2.14 6.16
CA THR A 137 -2.54 -3.20 7.06
C THR A 137 -3.89 -2.85 7.69
N GLU A 138 -4.02 -1.64 8.26
CA GLU A 138 -5.31 -1.15 8.79
C GLU A 138 -6.41 -1.17 7.70
N TYR A 139 -6.05 -0.86 6.46
CA TYR A 139 -6.98 -0.90 5.35
C TYR A 139 -7.34 -2.32 4.91
N CYS A 140 -6.38 -3.23 4.85
CA CYS A 140 -6.62 -4.65 4.54
C CYS A 140 -7.61 -5.26 5.55
N HIS A 141 -7.48 -4.93 6.85
CA HIS A 141 -8.42 -5.38 7.87
C HIS A 141 -9.86 -4.92 7.58
N ARG A 142 -10.05 -3.70 7.08
CA ARG A 142 -11.41 -3.22 6.67
C ARG A 142 -11.98 -3.98 5.47
N LEU A 143 -11.13 -4.53 4.63
CA LEU A 143 -11.52 -5.38 3.50
C LEU A 143 -11.68 -6.85 3.88
N GLY A 144 -11.34 -7.24 5.13
CA GLY A 144 -11.31 -8.64 5.57
C GLY A 144 -10.16 -9.43 4.93
N VAL A 145 -9.04 -8.77 4.61
CA VAL A 145 -7.88 -9.32 3.93
C VAL A 145 -6.68 -9.30 4.87
N GLU A 146 -5.94 -10.38 4.93
CA GLU A 146 -4.68 -10.46 5.67
C GLU A 146 -3.55 -9.74 4.93
N HIS A 147 -2.69 -9.02 5.66
CA HIS A 147 -1.56 -8.29 5.09
C HIS A 147 -0.24 -8.90 5.55
N ILE A 148 0.45 -9.55 4.64
CA ILE A 148 1.65 -10.36 4.90
C ILE A 148 2.87 -9.69 4.29
N ASN A 149 3.96 -9.58 5.04
CA ASN A 149 5.25 -9.13 4.52
C ASN A 149 6.23 -10.30 4.38
N VAL A 150 6.91 -10.35 3.24
CA VAL A 150 8.02 -11.29 3.00
C VAL A 150 9.28 -10.48 2.84
N MET A 151 10.23 -10.64 3.75
CA MET A 151 11.51 -9.94 3.68
C MET A 151 12.38 -10.54 2.58
N HIS A 152 13.07 -9.70 1.83
CA HIS A 152 13.96 -10.12 0.74
C HIS A 152 15.45 -10.03 1.11
N GLY A 153 15.76 -9.84 2.40
CA GLY A 153 17.11 -9.77 2.94
C GLY A 153 17.11 -9.65 4.45
N GLU A 154 18.27 -9.73 5.06
CA GLU A 154 18.45 -9.49 6.48
C GLU A 154 18.26 -8.00 6.77
N THR A 155 17.28 -7.67 7.58
CA THR A 155 17.12 -6.34 8.15
C THR A 155 18.13 -6.15 9.27
N LEU A 156 19.23 -5.49 8.94
CA LEU A 156 20.14 -4.98 9.97
C LEU A 156 19.39 -3.89 10.76
N TYR A 157 19.60 -3.84 12.05
CA TYR A 157 19.01 -2.99 13.11
C TYR A 157 18.79 -1.50 12.76
N TYR A 158 18.07 -1.20 11.70
CA TYR A 158 17.67 0.18 11.40
C TYR A 158 16.35 0.50 12.09
N ILE A 159 16.35 1.52 12.93
CA ILE A 159 15.17 1.99 13.68
C ILE A 159 13.95 2.27 12.77
N ARG A 160 14.16 2.65 11.51
CA ARG A 160 13.07 2.88 10.54
C ARG A 160 12.28 1.61 10.21
N ASP A 161 12.93 0.46 10.30
CA ASP A 161 12.37 -0.84 9.92
C ASP A 161 11.63 -1.52 11.08
N SER A 162 11.61 -0.85 12.24
CA SER A 162 10.92 -1.30 13.46
C SER A 162 9.49 -0.76 13.60
N PHE A 163 9.04 0.12 12.69
CA PHE A 163 7.75 0.80 12.79
C PHE A 163 6.75 0.39 11.71
N PHE A 164 6.74 -0.88 11.35
CA PHE A 164 5.72 -1.44 10.49
C PHE A 164 4.80 -2.38 11.29
N CYS A 165 3.59 -2.53 10.81
CA CYS A 165 2.61 -3.44 11.37
C CYS A 165 2.03 -4.28 10.24
N PHE A 166 2.42 -5.54 10.17
CA PHE A 166 1.83 -6.54 9.30
C PHE A 166 1.18 -7.62 10.16
N ASP A 167 0.25 -8.38 9.61
CA ASP A 167 -0.36 -9.50 10.32
C ASP A 167 0.66 -10.61 10.52
N ARG A 168 1.46 -10.87 9.47
CA ARG A 168 2.58 -11.82 9.51
C ARG A 168 3.79 -11.29 8.75
N CYS A 169 4.98 -11.69 9.21
CA CYS A 169 6.27 -11.42 8.55
C CYS A 169 7.05 -12.73 8.40
N TYR A 170 7.67 -12.89 7.24
CA TYR A 170 8.50 -14.06 6.89
C TYR A 170 9.88 -13.62 6.43
#